data_f508396aa643865275d3dadbf7f760b8
#
_entry.id   f508396aa643865275d3dadbf7f760b8
#
_cell.length_a   1.000
_cell.length_b   1.000
_cell.length_c   1.000
_cell.angle_alpha   90.00
_cell.angle_beta   90.00
_cell.angle_gamma   90.00
#
_symmetry.space_group_name_H-M   'P 1'
#
loop_
_entity.id
_entity.type
_entity.pdbx_description
1 polymer ?
#
loop_
_entity_poly.entity_id
_entity_poly.type
_entity_poly.pdbx_seq_one_letter_code
_entity_poly.pdbx_strand_id
1 'polypeptide(L)'
;GIIPFFTVFLGMLIIYKLNFFKMLLSSGYHGLIYVSTFSITNITFVVSIQNTNVANTLVMIATAPMLSAILGAIFLKEPPDKKTWASIIVTFFAIIYIFFDSIKLGNFYGDILGFVTAIGLAVGAVTIRSAKSKNLVPAAVIGKLFVATFALFFIESFVLENKDLIIVPLMCILCVAIPFVLVTIAPRFIPAAEVN
;
A
#
# COMPACT_ATOMS: atom_id res chain seq x y z
N GLY A 1 -9.21 9.35 3.08
CA GLY A 1 -8.02 9.96 2.42
C GLY A 1 -7.62 11.29 3.04
N ILE A 2 -8.54 12.24 3.20
CA ILE A 2 -8.23 13.62 3.64
C ILE A 2 -7.70 13.65 5.08
N ILE A 3 -8.41 13.06 6.03
CA ILE A 3 -8.02 13.08 7.46
C ILE A 3 -6.65 12.44 7.69
N PRO A 4 -6.36 11.21 7.21
CA PRO A 4 -5.02 10.63 7.33
C PRO A 4 -3.93 11.45 6.63
N PHE A 5 -4.25 12.12 5.52
CA PHE A 5 -3.29 13.03 4.88
C PHE A 5 -2.91 14.18 5.81
N PHE A 6 -3.90 14.91 6.34
CA PHE A 6 -3.62 16.06 7.21
C PHE A 6 -2.90 15.64 8.50
N THR A 7 -3.29 14.53 9.13
CA THR A 7 -2.65 14.06 10.37
C THR A 7 -1.18 13.68 10.15
N VAL A 8 -0.89 12.92 9.08
CA VAL A 8 0.49 12.53 8.78
C VAL A 8 1.30 13.73 8.27
N PHE A 9 0.71 14.60 7.45
CA PHE A 9 1.37 15.80 6.93
C PHE A 9 1.74 16.77 8.05
N LEU A 10 0.80 17.09 8.96
CA LEU A 10 1.06 17.94 10.12
C LEU A 10 2.10 17.33 11.06
N GLY A 11 1.99 16.02 11.35
CA GLY A 11 2.98 15.31 12.13
C GLY A 11 4.38 15.41 11.53
N MET A 12 4.49 15.24 10.21
CA MET A 12 5.76 15.36 9.49
C MET A 12 6.30 16.79 9.48
N LEU A 13 5.45 17.81 9.32
CA LEU A 13 5.86 19.21 9.40
C LEU A 13 6.39 19.57 10.79
N ILE A 14 5.76 19.05 11.85
CA ILE A 14 6.22 19.27 13.23
C ILE A 14 7.59 18.62 13.47
N ILE A 15 7.77 17.37 12.99
CA ILE A 15 9.01 16.59 13.23
C ILE A 15 10.15 17.09 12.34
N TYR A 16 9.90 17.29 11.04
CA TYR A 16 10.95 17.56 10.03
C TYR A 16 11.02 19.03 9.58
N LYS A 17 10.04 19.88 9.95
CA LYS A 17 10.00 21.30 9.59
C LYS A 17 10.29 21.53 8.10
N LEU A 18 11.18 22.48 7.78
CA LEU A 18 11.61 22.80 6.40
C LEU A 18 12.39 21.66 5.71
N ASN A 19 12.93 20.71 6.46
CA ASN A 19 13.64 19.57 5.88
C ASN A 19 12.71 18.60 5.13
N PHE A 20 11.37 18.68 5.33
CA PHE A 20 10.40 17.87 4.60
C PHE A 20 10.56 18.00 3.08
N PHE A 21 10.58 19.22 2.56
CA PHE A 21 10.74 19.46 1.13
C PHE A 21 12.12 19.04 0.60
N LYS A 22 13.18 19.26 1.38
CA LYS A 22 14.51 18.80 1.03
C LYS A 22 14.60 17.28 0.96
N MET A 23 13.96 16.57 1.90
CA MET A 23 13.89 15.11 1.90
C MET A 23 13.07 14.58 0.73
N LEU A 24 11.94 15.23 0.39
CA LEU A 24 11.13 14.89 -0.77
C LEU A 24 11.94 15.00 -2.06
N LEU A 25 12.65 16.10 -2.28
CA LEU A 25 13.49 16.28 -3.46
C LEU A 25 14.67 15.29 -3.51
N SER A 26 15.26 14.96 -2.36
CA SER A 26 16.36 14.00 -2.27
C SER A 26 15.95 12.56 -2.57
N SER A 27 14.65 12.23 -2.47
CA SER A 27 14.15 10.89 -2.81
C SER A 27 14.26 10.57 -4.30
N GLY A 28 14.26 11.59 -5.17
CA GLY A 28 14.50 11.45 -6.61
C GLY A 28 13.51 10.47 -7.27
N TYR A 29 14.00 9.63 -8.21
CA TYR A 29 13.14 8.68 -8.95
C TYR A 29 12.48 7.63 -8.04
N HIS A 30 13.12 7.21 -6.94
CA HIS A 30 12.49 6.29 -5.97
C HIS A 30 11.25 6.92 -5.33
N GLY A 31 11.29 8.22 -5.05
CA GLY A 31 10.13 8.96 -4.54
C GLY A 31 8.99 8.97 -5.55
N LEU A 32 9.29 9.22 -6.83
CA LEU A 32 8.27 9.21 -7.90
C LEU A 32 7.62 7.84 -8.07
N ILE A 33 8.43 6.77 -8.13
CA ILE A 33 7.93 5.40 -8.21
C ILE A 33 7.04 5.11 -7.00
N TYR A 34 7.50 5.48 -5.79
CA TYR A 34 6.75 5.19 -4.58
C TYR A 34 5.43 5.97 -4.51
N VAL A 35 5.40 7.26 -4.87
CA VAL A 35 4.16 8.07 -4.95
C VAL A 35 3.15 7.41 -5.89
N SER A 36 3.59 7.07 -7.11
CA SER A 36 2.72 6.49 -8.13
C SER A 36 2.19 5.12 -7.68
N THR A 37 3.08 4.24 -7.25
CA THR A 37 2.72 2.90 -6.78
C THR A 37 1.79 2.96 -5.57
N PHE A 38 2.09 3.81 -4.59
CA PHE A 38 1.28 3.99 -3.39
C PHE A 38 -0.13 4.50 -3.73
N SER A 39 -0.23 5.48 -4.64
CA SER A 39 -1.52 6.03 -5.05
C SER A 39 -2.37 4.99 -5.78
N ILE A 40 -1.78 4.27 -6.75
CA ILE A 40 -2.46 3.20 -7.49
C ILE A 40 -2.93 2.11 -6.52
N THR A 41 -2.07 1.65 -5.62
CA THR A 41 -2.38 0.61 -4.63
C THR A 41 -3.59 0.98 -3.77
N ASN A 42 -3.63 2.20 -3.26
CA ASN A 42 -4.75 2.62 -2.41
C ASN A 42 -6.06 2.74 -3.20
N ILE A 43 -6.01 3.23 -4.44
CA ILE A 43 -7.19 3.36 -5.30
C ILE A 43 -7.71 1.97 -5.69
N THR A 44 -6.82 1.08 -6.17
CA THR A 44 -7.21 -0.28 -6.59
C THR A 44 -7.73 -1.11 -5.42
N PHE A 45 -7.19 -0.92 -4.22
CA PHE A 45 -7.71 -1.55 -3.01
C PHE A 45 -9.17 -1.18 -2.75
N VAL A 46 -9.48 0.13 -2.73
CA VAL A 46 -10.85 0.59 -2.45
C VAL A 46 -11.81 0.14 -3.54
N VAL A 47 -11.42 0.23 -4.81
CA VAL A 47 -12.26 -0.22 -5.93
C VAL A 47 -12.42 -1.75 -5.92
N SER A 48 -11.41 -2.51 -5.52
CA SER A 48 -11.49 -3.96 -5.37
C SER A 48 -12.57 -4.36 -4.36
N ILE A 49 -12.54 -3.84 -3.13
CA ILE A 49 -13.50 -4.20 -2.09
C ILE A 49 -14.94 -3.78 -2.42
N GLN A 50 -15.14 -2.86 -3.37
CA GLN A 50 -16.45 -2.47 -3.87
C GLN A 50 -16.98 -3.39 -4.98
N ASN A 51 -16.09 -4.14 -5.66
CA ASN A 51 -16.42 -4.95 -6.82
C ASN A 51 -16.23 -6.46 -6.61
N THR A 52 -15.79 -6.90 -5.42
CA THR A 52 -15.68 -8.31 -5.04
C THR A 52 -15.92 -8.48 -3.55
N ASN A 53 -15.91 -9.71 -3.07
CA ASN A 53 -15.96 -10.00 -1.64
C ASN A 53 -14.69 -9.49 -0.95
N VAL A 54 -14.84 -8.79 0.19
CA VAL A 54 -13.72 -8.28 0.99
C VAL A 54 -12.70 -9.38 1.32
N ALA A 55 -13.17 -10.61 1.62
CA ALA A 55 -12.30 -11.75 1.88
C ALA A 55 -11.41 -12.08 0.67
N ASN A 56 -11.94 -12.04 -0.56
CA ASN A 56 -11.19 -12.27 -1.78
C ASN A 56 -10.11 -11.21 -1.96
N THR A 57 -10.47 -9.93 -1.80
CA THR A 57 -9.50 -8.82 -1.85
C THR A 57 -8.35 -9.04 -0.87
N LEU A 58 -8.65 -9.41 0.38
CA LEU A 58 -7.63 -9.64 1.41
C LEU A 58 -6.73 -10.84 1.08
N VAL A 59 -7.28 -11.92 0.52
CA VAL A 59 -6.49 -13.07 0.07
C VAL A 59 -5.59 -12.68 -1.10
N MET A 60 -6.07 -11.88 -2.06
CA MET A 60 -5.22 -11.35 -3.14
C MET A 60 -4.07 -10.51 -2.59
N ILE A 61 -4.34 -9.62 -1.63
CA ILE A 61 -3.32 -8.80 -0.98
C ILE A 61 -2.32 -9.66 -0.20
N ALA A 62 -2.75 -10.75 0.43
CA ALA A 62 -1.86 -11.67 1.13
C ALA A 62 -0.81 -12.34 0.21
N THR A 63 -0.91 -12.15 -1.12
CA THR A 63 0.14 -12.54 -2.07
C THR A 63 1.30 -11.54 -2.15
N ALA A 64 1.17 -10.36 -1.57
CA ALA A 64 2.20 -9.31 -1.64
C ALA A 64 3.58 -9.77 -1.12
N PRO A 65 3.72 -10.52 0.00
CA PRO A 65 5.02 -11.06 0.42
C PRO A 65 5.67 -11.96 -0.64
N MET A 66 4.87 -12.80 -1.30
CA MET A 66 5.34 -13.66 -2.39
C MET A 66 5.90 -12.83 -3.54
N LEU A 67 5.14 -11.82 -3.99
CA LEU A 67 5.54 -10.91 -5.06
C LEU A 67 6.77 -10.09 -4.65
N SER A 68 6.83 -9.62 -3.39
CA SER A 68 7.99 -8.91 -2.85
C SER A 68 9.24 -9.77 -2.83
N ALA A 69 9.13 -11.06 -2.51
CA ALA A 69 10.25 -12.00 -2.53
C ALA A 69 10.78 -12.20 -3.96
N ILE A 70 9.90 -12.37 -4.93
CA ILE A 70 10.26 -12.51 -6.35
C ILE A 70 10.94 -11.24 -6.87
N LEU A 71 10.31 -10.07 -6.64
CA LEU A 71 10.86 -8.78 -7.08
C LEU A 71 12.16 -8.45 -6.34
N GLY A 72 12.28 -8.79 -5.06
CA GLY A 72 13.50 -8.65 -4.27
C GLY A 72 14.65 -9.49 -4.81
N ALA A 73 14.38 -10.73 -5.21
CA ALA A 73 15.36 -11.58 -5.85
C ALA A 73 15.87 -11.00 -7.18
N ILE A 74 14.96 -10.44 -8.01
CA ILE A 74 15.29 -9.90 -9.34
C ILE A 74 16.01 -8.54 -9.22
N PHE A 75 15.45 -7.61 -8.46
CA PHE A 75 15.93 -6.21 -8.45
C PHE A 75 16.95 -5.91 -7.35
N LEU A 76 16.86 -6.58 -6.20
CA LEU A 76 17.75 -6.34 -5.06
C LEU A 76 18.84 -7.42 -4.94
N LYS A 77 18.74 -8.50 -5.73
CA LYS A 77 19.63 -9.68 -5.62
C LYS A 77 19.59 -10.30 -4.21
N GLU A 78 18.44 -10.21 -3.54
CA GLU A 78 18.16 -10.82 -2.24
C GLU A 78 17.29 -12.09 -2.47
N PRO A 79 17.86 -13.25 -2.82
CA PRO A 79 17.06 -14.45 -3.11
C PRO A 79 16.37 -14.95 -1.85
N PRO A 80 15.08 -15.34 -1.94
CA PRO A 80 14.36 -15.92 -0.83
C PRO A 80 14.93 -17.29 -0.46
N ASP A 81 14.76 -17.69 0.79
CA ASP A 81 15.15 -19.02 1.26
C ASP A 81 14.22 -20.13 0.71
N LYS A 82 14.59 -21.40 0.94
CA LYS A 82 13.82 -22.55 0.45
C LYS A 82 12.41 -22.62 1.04
N LYS A 83 12.21 -22.14 2.28
CA LYS A 83 10.89 -22.12 2.92
C LYS A 83 9.98 -21.06 2.26
N THR A 84 10.52 -19.92 1.95
CA THR A 84 9.81 -18.87 1.21
C THR A 84 9.41 -19.35 -0.18
N TRP A 85 10.27 -20.10 -0.89
CA TRP A 85 9.91 -20.70 -2.19
C TRP A 85 8.75 -21.69 -2.07
N ALA A 86 8.74 -22.54 -1.03
CA ALA A 86 7.63 -23.45 -0.79
C ALA A 86 6.31 -22.68 -0.55
N SER A 87 6.35 -21.62 0.26
CA SER A 87 5.19 -20.74 0.48
C SER A 87 4.71 -20.07 -0.80
N ILE A 88 5.61 -19.61 -1.69
CA ILE A 88 5.29 -19.03 -2.99
C ILE A 88 4.48 -20.02 -3.83
N ILE A 89 4.90 -21.29 -3.90
CA ILE A 89 4.21 -22.32 -4.68
C ILE A 89 2.80 -22.56 -4.14
N VAL A 90 2.65 -22.71 -2.82
CA VAL A 90 1.33 -22.91 -2.19
C VAL A 90 0.40 -21.72 -2.46
N THR A 91 0.91 -20.50 -2.28
CA THR A 91 0.14 -19.27 -2.53
C THR A 91 -0.28 -19.16 -4.00
N PHE A 92 0.58 -19.53 -4.94
CA PHE A 92 0.28 -19.54 -6.36
C PHE A 92 -0.93 -20.42 -6.70
N PHE A 93 -0.97 -21.64 -6.18
CA PHE A 93 -2.13 -22.53 -6.38
C PHE A 93 -3.39 -22.01 -5.71
N ALA A 94 -3.29 -21.41 -4.53
CA ALA A 94 -4.44 -20.80 -3.85
C ALA A 94 -5.03 -19.65 -4.67
N ILE A 95 -4.20 -18.81 -5.28
CA ILE A 95 -4.66 -17.71 -6.16
C ILE A 95 -5.41 -18.27 -7.37
N ILE A 96 -4.83 -19.27 -8.04
CA ILE A 96 -5.46 -19.91 -9.20
C ILE A 96 -6.85 -20.42 -8.82
N TYR A 97 -6.98 -21.11 -7.70
CA TYR A 97 -8.25 -21.64 -7.22
C TYR A 97 -9.30 -20.52 -7.02
N ILE A 98 -8.91 -19.41 -6.37
CA ILE A 98 -9.80 -18.27 -6.11
C ILE A 98 -10.22 -17.60 -7.42
N PHE A 99 -9.31 -17.39 -8.37
CA PHE A 99 -9.65 -16.80 -9.67
C PHE A 99 -10.65 -17.65 -10.46
N PHE A 100 -10.51 -18.97 -10.43
CA PHE A 100 -11.47 -19.86 -11.08
C PHE A 100 -12.88 -19.77 -10.47
N ASP A 101 -12.97 -19.65 -9.15
CA ASP A 101 -14.26 -19.48 -8.48
C ASP A 101 -14.88 -18.10 -8.73
N SER A 102 -14.06 -17.06 -8.71
CA SER A 102 -14.49 -15.68 -8.98
C SER A 102 -15.02 -15.43 -10.39
N ILE A 103 -14.48 -16.13 -11.39
CA ILE A 103 -15.00 -16.08 -12.77
C ILE A 103 -16.44 -16.57 -12.78
N LYS A 104 -16.74 -17.67 -12.08
CA LYS A 104 -18.08 -18.23 -12.00
C LYS A 104 -19.07 -17.32 -11.28
N LEU A 105 -18.59 -16.56 -10.30
CA LEU A 105 -19.41 -15.66 -9.47
C LEU A 105 -19.55 -14.24 -10.04
N GLY A 106 -18.87 -13.92 -11.14
CA GLY A 106 -18.87 -12.58 -11.75
C GLY A 106 -18.04 -11.52 -11.01
N ASN A 107 -17.24 -11.92 -10.02
CA ASN A 107 -16.43 -11.01 -9.18
C ASN A 107 -15.00 -10.79 -9.70
N PHE A 108 -14.70 -11.33 -10.87
CA PHE A 108 -13.34 -11.37 -11.45
C PHE A 108 -12.66 -9.99 -11.56
N TYR A 109 -13.43 -8.95 -11.91
CA TYR A 109 -12.89 -7.58 -12.01
C TYR A 109 -12.33 -7.07 -10.67
N GLY A 110 -13.09 -7.26 -9.58
CA GLY A 110 -12.65 -6.85 -8.24
C GLY A 110 -11.41 -7.62 -7.78
N ASP A 111 -11.32 -8.92 -8.09
CA ASP A 111 -10.19 -9.76 -7.73
C ASP A 111 -8.91 -9.39 -8.51
N ILE A 112 -9.03 -9.03 -9.81
CA ILE A 112 -7.90 -8.47 -10.56
C ILE A 112 -7.37 -7.19 -9.88
N LEU A 113 -8.26 -6.30 -9.46
CA LEU A 113 -7.85 -5.07 -8.76
C LEU A 113 -7.20 -5.37 -7.41
N GLY A 114 -7.68 -6.38 -6.68
CA GLY A 114 -7.02 -6.89 -5.47
C GLY A 114 -5.60 -7.39 -5.74
N PHE A 115 -5.42 -8.13 -6.84
CA PHE A 115 -4.09 -8.60 -7.24
C PHE A 115 -3.17 -7.46 -7.70
N VAL A 116 -3.69 -6.46 -8.43
CA VAL A 116 -2.95 -5.23 -8.76
C VAL A 116 -2.52 -4.49 -7.50
N THR A 117 -3.38 -4.47 -6.47
CA THR A 117 -3.03 -3.93 -5.14
C THR A 117 -1.84 -4.67 -4.53
N ALA A 118 -1.83 -6.02 -4.58
CA ALA A 118 -0.72 -6.82 -4.10
C ALA A 118 0.59 -6.54 -4.84
N ILE A 119 0.55 -6.42 -6.17
CA ILE A 119 1.71 -6.01 -6.98
C ILE A 119 2.21 -4.64 -6.53
N GLY A 120 1.31 -3.68 -6.34
CA GLY A 120 1.66 -2.35 -5.88
C GLY A 120 2.33 -2.35 -4.51
N LEU A 121 1.84 -3.13 -3.55
CA LEU A 121 2.48 -3.30 -2.23
C LEU A 121 3.89 -3.88 -2.38
N ALA A 122 4.05 -4.91 -3.20
CA ALA A 122 5.33 -5.55 -3.44
C ALA A 122 6.35 -4.58 -4.08
N VAL A 123 5.94 -3.85 -5.13
CA VAL A 123 6.79 -2.82 -5.77
C VAL A 123 7.14 -1.71 -4.78
N GLY A 124 6.19 -1.28 -3.96
CA GLY A 124 6.41 -0.29 -2.91
C GLY A 124 7.46 -0.74 -1.90
N ALA A 125 7.34 -1.97 -1.37
CA ALA A 125 8.30 -2.55 -0.41
C ALA A 125 9.72 -2.65 -1.02
N VAL A 126 9.84 -3.16 -2.25
CA VAL A 126 11.11 -3.25 -2.97
C VAL A 126 11.70 -1.87 -3.24
N THR A 127 10.88 -0.88 -3.60
CA THR A 127 11.32 0.51 -3.82
C THR A 127 11.87 1.12 -2.53
N ILE A 128 11.20 0.94 -1.40
CA ILE A 128 11.70 1.43 -0.10
C ILE A 128 13.00 0.72 0.26
N ARG A 129 13.07 -0.59 0.06
CA ARG A 129 14.27 -1.39 0.35
C ARG A 129 15.46 -0.97 -0.51
N SER A 130 15.24 -0.72 -1.80
CA SER A 130 16.29 -0.23 -2.71
C SER A 130 16.79 1.16 -2.33
N ALA A 131 15.92 1.98 -1.77
CA ALA A 131 16.20 3.36 -1.34
C ALA A 131 16.46 3.47 0.17
N LYS A 132 16.99 2.43 0.83
CA LYS A 132 17.15 2.38 2.30
C LYS A 132 17.94 3.51 2.93
N SER A 133 18.80 4.16 2.16
CA SER A 133 19.52 5.37 2.59
C SER A 133 18.68 6.65 2.58
N LYS A 134 17.49 6.61 1.96
CA LYS A 134 16.59 7.75 1.79
C LYS A 134 15.33 7.56 2.60
N ASN A 135 14.75 8.64 3.09
CA ASN A 135 13.46 8.60 3.76
C ASN A 135 12.35 8.88 2.74
N LEU A 136 11.55 7.85 2.43
CA LEU A 136 10.42 7.95 1.49
C LEU A 136 9.09 8.33 2.16
N VAL A 137 9.05 8.57 3.48
CA VAL A 137 7.83 9.01 4.16
C VAL A 137 7.26 10.30 3.56
N PRO A 138 8.06 11.34 3.20
CA PRO A 138 7.53 12.51 2.52
C PRO A 138 6.88 12.20 1.17
N ALA A 139 7.45 11.28 0.39
CA ALA A 139 6.86 10.82 -0.87
C ALA A 139 5.51 10.11 -0.64
N ALA A 140 5.43 9.27 0.38
CA ALA A 140 4.20 8.60 0.77
C ALA A 140 3.08 9.59 1.17
N VAL A 141 3.42 10.69 1.84
CA VAL A 141 2.46 11.77 2.16
C VAL A 141 1.91 12.41 0.89
N ILE A 142 2.75 12.66 -0.11
CA ILE A 142 2.31 13.16 -1.42
C ILE A 142 1.38 12.14 -2.11
N GLY A 143 1.72 10.84 -2.04
CA GLY A 143 0.83 9.77 -2.54
C GLY A 143 -0.55 9.80 -1.87
N LYS A 144 -0.63 10.03 -0.56
CA LYS A 144 -1.92 10.21 0.14
C LYS A 144 -2.69 11.42 -0.34
N LEU A 145 -2.02 12.51 -0.70
CA LEU A 145 -2.67 13.68 -1.28
C LEU A 145 -3.34 13.34 -2.62
N PHE A 146 -2.63 12.60 -3.49
CA PHE A 146 -3.21 12.14 -4.76
C PHE A 146 -4.44 11.24 -4.53
N VAL A 147 -4.36 10.28 -3.62
CA VAL A 147 -5.49 9.42 -3.25
C VAL A 147 -6.66 10.24 -2.70
N ALA A 148 -6.39 11.22 -1.84
CA ALA A 148 -7.41 12.10 -1.27
C ALA A 148 -8.09 12.94 -2.36
N THR A 149 -7.31 13.52 -3.28
CA THR A 149 -7.83 14.30 -4.41
C THR A 149 -8.68 13.42 -5.33
N PHE A 150 -8.20 12.21 -5.67
CA PHE A 150 -8.95 11.26 -6.47
C PHE A 150 -10.28 10.91 -5.80
N ALA A 151 -10.28 10.63 -4.49
CA ALA A 151 -11.48 10.30 -3.75
C ALA A 151 -12.54 11.42 -3.78
N LEU A 152 -12.14 12.70 -3.85
CA LEU A 152 -13.07 13.83 -3.93
C LEU A 152 -13.95 13.80 -5.17
N PHE A 153 -13.47 13.24 -6.29
CA PHE A 153 -14.25 13.12 -7.51
C PHE A 153 -15.38 12.07 -7.43
N PHE A 154 -15.32 11.17 -6.42
CA PHE A 154 -16.27 10.08 -6.25
C PHE A 154 -17.17 10.25 -5.02
N ILE A 155 -17.08 11.37 -4.32
CA ILE A 155 -17.94 11.67 -3.18
C ILE A 155 -19.23 12.29 -3.69
N GLU A 156 -20.33 11.58 -3.50
CA GLU A 156 -21.66 12.07 -3.86
C GLU A 156 -22.27 12.99 -2.77
N SER A 157 -21.95 12.75 -1.50
CA SER A 157 -22.44 13.57 -0.39
C SER A 157 -21.50 13.52 0.82
N PHE A 158 -21.37 14.66 1.52
CA PHE A 158 -20.66 14.77 2.80
C PHE A 158 -21.65 14.72 3.97
N VAL A 159 -22.33 13.60 4.15
CA VAL A 159 -23.20 13.40 5.32
C VAL A 159 -22.41 12.66 6.38
N LEU A 160 -22.04 13.34 7.46
CA LEU A 160 -21.40 12.74 8.63
C LEU A 160 -22.42 12.71 9.77
N GLU A 161 -22.61 11.56 10.39
CA GLU A 161 -23.35 11.45 11.64
C GLU A 161 -22.48 11.97 12.80
N ASN A 162 -23.12 12.43 13.88
CA ASN A 162 -22.38 12.95 15.05
C ASN A 162 -21.37 11.95 15.63
N LYS A 163 -21.63 10.65 15.51
CA LYS A 163 -20.72 9.58 15.92
C LYS A 163 -19.45 9.51 15.05
N ASP A 164 -19.58 9.80 13.76
CA ASP A 164 -18.49 9.74 12.79
C ASP A 164 -17.45 10.83 13.04
N LEU A 165 -17.85 11.96 13.63
CA LEU A 165 -16.93 13.06 13.96
C LEU A 165 -15.82 12.65 14.94
N ILE A 166 -16.05 11.62 15.77
CA ILE A 166 -15.05 11.11 16.72
C ILE A 166 -14.45 9.80 16.22
N ILE A 167 -15.28 8.86 15.75
CA ILE A 167 -14.84 7.52 15.35
C ILE A 167 -13.91 7.57 14.13
N VAL A 168 -14.29 8.33 13.10
CA VAL A 168 -13.50 8.39 11.84
C VAL A 168 -12.10 8.98 12.06
N PRO A 169 -11.89 10.13 12.74
CA PRO A 169 -10.54 10.62 13.05
C PRO A 169 -9.73 9.63 13.90
N LEU A 170 -10.33 9.01 14.90
CA LEU A 170 -9.65 8.05 15.77
C LEU A 170 -9.17 6.82 14.99
N MET A 171 -10.03 6.22 14.17
CA MET A 171 -9.67 5.12 13.26
C MET A 171 -8.59 5.55 12.26
N CYS A 172 -8.71 6.76 11.70
CA CYS A 172 -7.73 7.27 10.75
C CYS A 172 -6.33 7.43 11.37
N ILE A 173 -6.24 7.83 12.62
CA ILE A 173 -4.96 7.96 13.33
C ILE A 173 -4.41 6.58 13.70
N LEU A 174 -5.20 5.74 14.37
CA LEU A 174 -4.72 4.47 14.92
C LEU A 174 -4.51 3.41 13.84
N CYS A 175 -5.47 3.26 12.91
CA CYS A 175 -5.45 2.16 11.93
C CYS A 175 -4.84 2.56 10.58
N VAL A 176 -4.66 3.86 10.31
CA VAL A 176 -4.11 4.31 9.02
C VAL A 176 -2.81 5.07 9.20
N ALA A 177 -2.77 6.14 10.01
CA ALA A 177 -1.59 7.00 10.08
C ALA A 177 -0.39 6.31 10.73
N ILE A 178 -0.57 5.63 11.86
CA ILE A 178 0.52 4.93 12.57
C ILE A 178 1.04 3.74 11.74
N PRO A 179 0.21 2.78 11.29
CA PRO A 179 0.69 1.67 10.47
C PRO A 179 1.35 2.13 9.17
N PHE A 180 0.82 3.18 8.55
CA PHE A 180 1.39 3.77 7.35
C PHE A 180 2.84 4.22 7.52
N VAL A 181 3.15 4.93 8.61
CA VAL A 181 4.52 5.36 8.89
C VAL A 181 5.42 4.14 9.13
N LEU A 182 4.93 3.16 9.91
CA LEU A 182 5.68 1.93 10.20
C LEU A 182 5.98 1.13 8.93
N VAL A 183 4.98 0.87 8.09
CA VAL A 183 5.15 0.15 6.81
C VAL A 183 6.09 0.89 5.85
N THR A 184 6.11 2.22 5.87
CA THR A 184 7.03 3.00 5.03
C THR A 184 8.47 2.97 5.54
N ILE A 185 8.68 2.70 6.83
CA ILE A 185 10.03 2.66 7.45
C ILE A 185 10.58 1.23 7.50
N ALA A 186 9.75 0.24 7.79
CA ALA A 186 10.15 -1.15 8.01
C ALA A 186 11.04 -1.76 6.89
N PRO A 187 10.73 -1.60 5.58
CA PRO A 187 11.54 -2.19 4.51
C PRO A 187 12.96 -1.66 4.42
N ARG A 188 13.29 -0.62 5.17
CA ARG A 188 14.68 -0.11 5.23
C ARG A 188 15.58 -1.01 6.09
N PHE A 189 15.00 -1.76 7.02
CA PHE A 189 15.71 -2.53 8.03
C PHE A 189 15.60 -4.04 7.82
N ILE A 190 14.50 -4.51 7.23
CA ILE A 190 14.21 -5.93 7.02
C ILE A 190 13.98 -6.21 5.53
N PRO A 191 14.13 -7.47 5.07
CA PRO A 191 13.86 -7.88 3.69
C PRO A 191 12.45 -7.51 3.24
N ALA A 192 12.29 -7.15 1.96
CA ALA A 192 11.01 -6.70 1.42
C ALA A 192 9.89 -7.75 1.57
N ALA A 193 10.22 -9.04 1.53
CA ALA A 193 9.28 -10.14 1.69
C ALA A 193 8.71 -10.27 3.12
N GLU A 194 9.40 -9.73 4.12
CA GLU A 194 9.00 -9.81 5.54
C GLU A 194 8.16 -8.62 6.00
N VAL A 195 7.98 -7.62 5.15
CA VAL A 195 7.28 -6.36 5.49
C VAL A 195 5.79 -6.43 5.21
N ASN A 196 5.38 -7.18 4.18
CA ASN A 196 3.99 -7.23 3.71
C ASN A 196 3.16 -8.27 4.44
#